data_7c8e69affe349d8f6c62be8b15130db1
#
_entry.id   7c8e69affe349d8f6c62be8b15130db1
#
_cell.length_a   1.000
_cell.length_b   1.000
_cell.length_c   1.000
_cell.angle_alpha   90.00
_cell.angle_beta   90.00
_cell.angle_gamma   90.00
#
_symmetry.space_group_name_H-M   'P 1'
#
loop_
_entity.id
_entity.type
_entity.pdbx_description
1 polymer ?
#
loop_
_entity_poly.entity_id
_entity_poly.type
_entity_poly.pdbx_seq_one_letter_code
_entity_poly.pdbx_strand_id
1 'polypeptide(L)'
;MDKYDAIIIGAGHNGLTTANYLALAGLRVCVLEQRGVVGGAAVTAEFHPGYRNSTFSYVVSLLRPEVIKDLNLAHYGYEPIPLQNALYIDSSGDHLLLTDDDQRNANEFKKFSATDYAAYGAFEETVAQVGALLSKQWLAEPPKLGDQGVSDLISLMKLGVDVFRLDTEARWRLMQFFVGAPETIIDRWFESAKVKAMVAAHIMPANYAPLSQPGA
;
A
#
# COMPACT_ATOMS: atom_id res chain seq x y z
N MET A 1 -41.00 -10.91 7.39
CA MET A 1 -39.89 -10.05 6.93
C MET A 1 -38.64 -10.50 7.67
N ASP A 2 -37.61 -10.88 6.96
CA ASP A 2 -36.34 -11.21 7.58
C ASP A 2 -35.78 -9.94 8.22
N LYS A 3 -35.42 -10.06 9.49
CA LYS A 3 -34.77 -8.95 10.22
C LYS A 3 -33.27 -9.14 10.16
N TYR A 4 -32.55 -8.14 9.72
CA TYR A 4 -31.09 -8.07 9.76
C TYR A 4 -30.64 -7.17 10.87
N ASP A 5 -29.51 -7.52 11.50
CA ASP A 5 -28.90 -6.72 12.55
C ASP A 5 -28.00 -5.63 11.97
N ALA A 6 -27.46 -5.87 10.74
CA ALA A 6 -26.68 -4.89 9.98
C ALA A 6 -26.96 -4.98 8.48
N ILE A 7 -26.91 -3.83 7.81
CA ILE A 7 -27.00 -3.72 6.35
C ILE A 7 -25.72 -3.04 5.86
N ILE A 8 -25.01 -3.69 4.96
CA ILE A 8 -23.80 -3.17 4.31
C ILE A 8 -24.15 -2.74 2.90
N ILE A 9 -23.88 -1.52 2.54
CA ILE A 9 -24.11 -0.97 1.20
C ILE A 9 -22.79 -1.01 0.42
N GLY A 10 -22.75 -1.84 -0.63
CA GLY A 10 -21.60 -2.11 -1.47
C GLY A 10 -20.84 -3.38 -1.06
N ALA A 11 -20.71 -4.31 -2.01
CA ALA A 11 -19.96 -5.56 -1.86
C ALA A 11 -18.55 -5.46 -2.44
N GLY A 12 -17.87 -4.32 -2.23
CA GLY A 12 -16.43 -4.18 -2.45
C GLY A 12 -15.64 -4.87 -1.34
N HIS A 13 -14.31 -4.89 -1.45
CA HIS A 13 -13.44 -5.57 -0.48
C HIS A 13 -13.65 -5.09 0.96
N ASN A 14 -13.87 -3.80 1.20
CA ASN A 14 -14.14 -3.27 2.54
C ASN A 14 -15.51 -3.73 3.08
N GLY A 15 -16.56 -3.63 2.25
CA GLY A 15 -17.91 -4.07 2.64
C GLY A 15 -17.95 -5.57 2.93
N LEU A 16 -17.32 -6.39 2.08
CA LEU A 16 -17.22 -7.84 2.29
C LEU A 16 -16.43 -8.19 3.56
N THR A 17 -15.32 -7.52 3.81
CA THR A 17 -14.54 -7.71 5.06
C THR A 17 -15.38 -7.38 6.28
N THR A 18 -16.03 -6.22 6.29
CA THR A 18 -16.90 -5.79 7.39
C THR A 18 -18.06 -6.76 7.61
N ALA A 19 -18.72 -7.19 6.53
CA ALA A 19 -19.83 -8.14 6.61
C ALA A 19 -19.39 -9.48 7.23
N ASN A 20 -18.21 -9.99 6.85
CA ASN A 20 -17.69 -11.24 7.40
C ASN A 20 -17.36 -11.12 8.89
N TYR A 21 -16.71 -10.06 9.35
CA TYR A 21 -16.44 -9.87 10.77
C TYR A 21 -17.72 -9.73 11.60
N LEU A 22 -18.72 -9.01 11.10
CA LEU A 22 -20.02 -8.92 11.77
C LEU A 22 -20.74 -10.27 11.82
N ALA A 23 -20.68 -11.05 10.74
CA ALA A 23 -21.25 -12.40 10.72
C ALA A 23 -20.53 -13.36 11.66
N LEU A 24 -19.19 -13.29 11.75
CA LEU A 24 -18.39 -14.04 12.71
C LEU A 24 -18.73 -13.67 14.17
N ALA A 25 -19.14 -12.43 14.41
CA ALA A 25 -19.66 -11.97 15.71
C ALA A 25 -21.11 -12.44 15.99
N GLY A 26 -21.72 -13.22 15.10
CA GLY A 26 -23.07 -13.79 15.27
C GLY A 26 -24.19 -12.88 14.79
N LEU A 27 -23.90 -11.77 14.13
CA LEU A 27 -24.92 -10.86 13.60
C LEU A 27 -25.46 -11.35 12.25
N ARG A 28 -26.75 -11.11 12.01
CA ARG A 28 -27.36 -11.35 10.70
C ARG A 28 -27.11 -10.15 9.81
N VAL A 29 -26.29 -10.33 8.78
CA VAL A 29 -25.83 -9.27 7.91
C VAL A 29 -26.46 -9.41 6.53
N CYS A 30 -26.95 -8.29 5.97
CA CYS A 30 -27.36 -8.18 4.57
C CYS A 30 -26.37 -7.28 3.84
N VAL A 31 -25.86 -7.76 2.70
CA VAL A 31 -25.00 -6.94 1.82
C VAL A 31 -25.79 -6.60 0.57
N LEU A 32 -25.88 -5.31 0.25
CA LEU A 32 -26.54 -4.80 -0.95
C LEU A 32 -25.49 -4.31 -1.94
N GLU A 33 -25.50 -4.89 -3.14
CA GLU A 33 -24.60 -4.51 -4.23
C GLU A 33 -25.43 -4.07 -5.44
N GLN A 34 -25.07 -2.93 -6.04
CA GLN A 34 -25.76 -2.39 -7.20
C GLN A 34 -25.41 -3.15 -8.49
N ARG A 35 -24.18 -3.66 -8.60
CA ARG A 35 -23.71 -4.41 -9.76
C ARG A 35 -24.10 -5.87 -9.65
N GLY A 36 -24.20 -6.56 -10.80
CA GLY A 36 -24.41 -8.02 -10.85
C GLY A 36 -23.20 -8.85 -10.40
N VAL A 37 -22.12 -8.22 -9.90
CA VAL A 37 -20.89 -8.87 -9.48
C VAL A 37 -20.36 -8.20 -8.23
N VAL A 38 -19.91 -9.01 -7.26
CA VAL A 38 -19.27 -8.55 -6.02
C VAL A 38 -17.77 -8.38 -6.20
N GLY A 39 -17.11 -7.60 -5.33
CA GLY A 39 -15.65 -7.42 -5.32
C GLY A 39 -15.22 -5.96 -5.50
N GLY A 40 -16.06 -5.08 -6.05
CA GLY A 40 -15.73 -3.65 -6.22
C GLY A 40 -14.47 -3.47 -7.09
N ALA A 41 -13.47 -2.77 -6.56
CA ALA A 41 -12.18 -2.56 -7.26
C ALA A 41 -11.33 -3.84 -7.43
N ALA A 42 -11.61 -4.89 -6.65
CA ALA A 42 -10.90 -6.17 -6.74
C ALA A 42 -11.51 -7.14 -7.76
N VAL A 43 -12.50 -6.70 -8.57
CA VAL A 43 -13.13 -7.55 -9.60
C VAL A 43 -12.12 -7.91 -10.68
N THR A 44 -12.07 -9.20 -11.01
CA THR A 44 -11.41 -9.69 -12.22
C THR A 44 -12.44 -9.81 -13.33
N ALA A 45 -12.21 -9.13 -14.45
CA ALA A 45 -13.09 -9.19 -15.62
C ALA A 45 -12.38 -9.85 -16.80
N GLU A 46 -13.16 -10.48 -17.65
CA GLU A 46 -12.73 -10.97 -18.95
C GLU A 46 -12.87 -9.81 -19.95
N PHE A 47 -11.73 -9.30 -20.42
CA PHE A 47 -11.69 -8.18 -21.36
C PHE A 47 -11.58 -8.65 -22.83
N HIS A 48 -11.21 -9.91 -23.03
CA HIS A 48 -11.18 -10.60 -24.31
C HIS A 48 -11.43 -12.09 -24.05
N PRO A 49 -12.11 -12.84 -24.95
CA PRO A 49 -12.35 -14.27 -24.76
C PRO A 49 -11.11 -15.04 -24.34
N GLY A 50 -11.15 -15.68 -23.17
CA GLY A 50 -10.03 -16.41 -22.56
C GLY A 50 -9.01 -15.55 -21.79
N TYR A 51 -9.11 -14.22 -21.84
CA TYR A 51 -8.16 -13.32 -21.17
C TYR A 51 -8.85 -12.53 -20.05
N ARG A 52 -8.36 -12.74 -18.83
CA ARG A 52 -8.91 -12.12 -17.61
C ARG A 52 -7.84 -11.29 -16.91
N ASN A 53 -8.25 -10.13 -16.39
CA ASN A 53 -7.39 -9.28 -15.58
C ASN A 53 -8.20 -8.57 -14.49
N SER A 54 -7.53 -8.13 -13.44
CA SER A 54 -8.14 -7.22 -12.47
C SER A 54 -8.52 -5.90 -13.16
N THR A 55 -9.72 -5.42 -12.90
CA THR A 55 -10.20 -4.18 -13.51
C THR A 55 -9.53 -2.94 -12.95
N PHE A 56 -9.03 -2.99 -11.71
CA PHE A 56 -8.42 -1.86 -11.04
C PHE A 56 -7.26 -2.27 -10.12
N SER A 57 -7.43 -3.32 -9.31
CA SER A 57 -6.46 -3.76 -8.31
C SER A 57 -5.37 -4.60 -8.96
N TYR A 58 -4.30 -3.98 -9.45
CA TYR A 58 -3.22 -4.67 -10.18
C TYR A 58 -2.27 -5.45 -9.26
N VAL A 59 -2.18 -5.08 -7.99
CA VAL A 59 -1.39 -5.81 -6.98
C VAL A 59 -2.15 -5.90 -5.66
N VAL A 60 -1.84 -6.94 -4.88
CA VAL A 60 -2.34 -7.14 -3.51
C VAL A 60 -1.23 -6.72 -2.55
N SER A 61 -1.24 -5.48 -2.10
CA SER A 61 -0.22 -4.93 -1.20
C SER A 61 -0.76 -4.53 0.18
N LEU A 62 -2.04 -4.17 0.27
CA LEU A 62 -2.63 -3.59 1.48
C LEU A 62 -3.54 -4.55 2.27
N LEU A 63 -3.85 -5.74 1.74
CA LEU A 63 -4.65 -6.72 2.45
C LEU A 63 -3.87 -7.25 3.67
N ARG A 64 -4.42 -7.01 4.84
CA ARG A 64 -3.76 -7.33 6.10
C ARG A 64 -3.66 -8.82 6.34
N PRO A 65 -2.52 -9.34 6.85
CA PRO A 65 -2.36 -10.74 7.20
C PRO A 65 -3.40 -11.23 8.21
N GLU A 66 -3.82 -10.35 9.12
CA GLU A 66 -4.85 -10.65 10.11
C GLU A 66 -6.18 -10.97 9.43
N VAL A 67 -6.60 -10.18 8.44
CA VAL A 67 -7.83 -10.42 7.67
C VAL A 67 -7.75 -11.74 6.90
N ILE A 68 -6.60 -12.02 6.27
CA ILE A 68 -6.38 -13.29 5.54
C ILE A 68 -6.57 -14.48 6.50
N LYS A 69 -5.98 -14.40 7.69
CA LYS A 69 -6.03 -15.44 8.70
C LYS A 69 -7.43 -15.58 9.32
N ASP A 70 -8.02 -14.48 9.80
CA ASP A 70 -9.28 -14.47 10.53
C ASP A 70 -10.45 -14.96 9.65
N LEU A 71 -10.44 -14.59 8.38
CA LEU A 71 -11.44 -15.00 7.41
C LEU A 71 -11.07 -16.30 6.67
N ASN A 72 -9.92 -16.91 7.02
CA ASN A 72 -9.42 -18.16 6.42
C ASN A 72 -9.44 -18.13 4.88
N LEU A 73 -8.96 -17.03 4.29
CA LEU A 73 -9.08 -16.79 2.84
C LEU A 73 -8.40 -17.85 1.99
N ALA A 74 -7.32 -18.46 2.49
CA ALA A 74 -6.63 -19.56 1.81
C ALA A 74 -7.55 -20.76 1.57
N HIS A 75 -8.46 -21.07 2.51
CA HIS A 75 -9.47 -22.12 2.35
C HIS A 75 -10.42 -21.86 1.18
N TYR A 76 -10.65 -20.59 0.86
CA TYR A 76 -11.51 -20.15 -0.24
C TYR A 76 -10.74 -19.87 -1.54
N GLY A 77 -9.49 -20.30 -1.63
CA GLY A 77 -8.69 -20.21 -2.85
C GLY A 77 -7.91 -18.90 -3.00
N TYR A 78 -7.73 -18.13 -1.92
CA TYR A 78 -6.83 -16.99 -1.96
C TYR A 78 -5.37 -17.47 -2.00
N GLU A 79 -4.72 -17.21 -3.12
CA GLU A 79 -3.33 -17.58 -3.39
C GLU A 79 -2.61 -16.41 -4.07
N PRO A 80 -1.90 -15.56 -3.32
CA PRO A 80 -1.16 -14.45 -3.90
C PRO A 80 0.10 -14.97 -4.62
N ILE A 81 0.27 -14.58 -5.87
CA ILE A 81 1.45 -14.90 -6.67
C ILE A 81 2.46 -13.75 -6.49
N PRO A 82 3.70 -14.04 -6.03
CA PRO A 82 4.73 -13.01 -5.90
C PRO A 82 5.03 -12.34 -7.25
N LEU A 83 5.15 -11.02 -7.23
CA LEU A 83 5.59 -10.26 -8.38
C LEU A 83 7.10 -10.50 -8.58
N GLN A 84 7.49 -11.09 -9.70
CA GLN A 84 8.90 -11.43 -9.95
C GLN A 84 9.67 -10.32 -10.64
N ASN A 85 8.99 -9.57 -11.55
CA ASN A 85 9.64 -8.55 -12.35
C ASN A 85 8.76 -7.30 -12.46
N ALA A 86 9.40 -6.13 -12.56
CA ALA A 86 8.73 -4.87 -12.84
C ALA A 86 9.42 -4.19 -14.03
N LEU A 87 8.65 -3.89 -15.06
CA LEU A 87 9.13 -3.22 -16.26
C LEU A 87 8.59 -1.79 -16.33
N TYR A 88 9.49 -0.83 -16.39
CA TYR A 88 9.19 0.59 -16.56
C TYR A 88 9.61 1.00 -17.97
N ILE A 89 8.68 1.54 -18.74
CA ILE A 89 8.92 2.01 -20.11
C ILE A 89 8.47 3.45 -20.18
N ASP A 90 9.30 4.32 -20.75
CA ASP A 90 8.92 5.69 -21.03
C ASP A 90 8.46 5.91 -22.48
N SER A 91 8.04 7.14 -22.79
CA SER A 91 7.55 7.50 -24.12
C SER A 91 8.64 7.50 -25.20
N SER A 92 9.92 7.47 -24.84
CA SER A 92 11.02 7.34 -25.80
C SER A 92 11.33 5.88 -26.16
N GLY A 93 10.74 4.91 -25.43
CA GLY A 93 11.01 3.49 -25.55
C GLY A 93 12.16 3.02 -24.65
N ASP A 94 12.79 3.92 -23.90
CA ASP A 94 13.75 3.55 -22.88
C ASP A 94 13.05 2.78 -21.76
N HIS A 95 13.71 1.75 -21.25
CA HIS A 95 13.11 0.90 -20.23
C HIS A 95 14.11 0.52 -19.14
N LEU A 96 13.56 0.24 -17.97
CA LEU A 96 14.26 -0.32 -16.83
C LEU A 96 13.50 -1.55 -16.35
N LEU A 97 14.17 -2.69 -16.31
CA LEU A 97 13.61 -3.95 -15.84
C LEU A 97 14.20 -4.27 -14.48
N LEU A 98 13.36 -4.30 -13.45
CA LEU A 98 13.72 -4.81 -12.12
C LEU A 98 13.34 -6.28 -12.02
N THR A 99 14.24 -7.07 -11.44
CA THR A 99 14.09 -8.51 -11.24
C THR A 99 14.54 -8.88 -9.82
N ASP A 100 14.54 -10.16 -9.51
CA ASP A 100 15.15 -10.70 -8.28
C ASP A 100 16.68 -10.88 -8.35
N ASP A 101 17.30 -10.55 -9.51
CA ASP A 101 18.75 -10.64 -9.75
C ASP A 101 19.41 -9.25 -9.60
N ASP A 102 20.16 -9.06 -8.51
CA ASP A 102 20.86 -7.82 -8.20
C ASP A 102 21.87 -7.40 -9.29
N GLN A 103 22.58 -8.36 -9.90
CA GLN A 103 23.56 -8.04 -10.94
C GLN A 103 22.87 -7.54 -12.20
N ARG A 104 21.73 -8.12 -12.54
CA ARG A 104 20.90 -7.68 -13.66
C ARG A 104 20.34 -6.28 -13.38
N ASN A 105 19.81 -6.05 -12.19
CA ASN A 105 19.30 -4.75 -11.77
C ASN A 105 20.40 -3.67 -11.83
N ALA A 106 21.61 -3.97 -11.32
CA ALA A 106 22.74 -3.07 -11.44
C ALA A 106 23.07 -2.69 -12.90
N ASN A 107 23.00 -3.64 -13.82
CA ASN A 107 23.24 -3.40 -15.24
C ASN A 107 22.12 -2.58 -15.89
N GLU A 108 20.87 -2.79 -15.47
CA GLU A 108 19.73 -1.99 -15.93
C GLU A 108 19.87 -0.52 -15.49
N PHE A 109 20.20 -0.28 -14.21
CA PHE A 109 20.44 1.08 -13.70
C PHE A 109 21.60 1.78 -14.37
N LYS A 110 22.71 1.06 -14.68
CA LYS A 110 23.86 1.64 -15.36
C LYS A 110 23.56 2.28 -16.71
N LYS A 111 22.46 1.91 -17.35
CA LYS A 111 21.99 2.56 -18.58
C LYS A 111 21.66 4.04 -18.35
N PHE A 112 21.31 4.42 -17.10
CA PHE A 112 20.83 5.74 -16.74
C PHE A 112 21.72 6.40 -15.68
N SER A 113 22.06 5.70 -14.60
CA SER A 113 22.96 6.15 -13.55
C SER A 113 23.43 4.97 -12.70
N ALA A 114 24.74 4.76 -12.63
CA ALA A 114 25.32 3.75 -11.74
C ALA A 114 25.23 4.15 -10.25
N THR A 115 25.26 5.45 -9.97
CA THR A 115 25.13 6.02 -8.63
C THR A 115 23.75 5.75 -8.05
N ASP A 116 22.72 5.87 -8.88
CA ASP A 116 21.33 5.69 -8.45
C ASP A 116 21.01 4.26 -8.04
N TYR A 117 21.77 3.26 -8.53
CA TYR A 117 21.55 1.88 -8.09
C TYR A 117 21.87 1.70 -6.60
N ALA A 118 23.02 2.23 -6.15
CA ALA A 118 23.37 2.17 -4.73
C ALA A 118 22.40 3.00 -3.87
N ALA A 119 21.97 4.17 -4.38
CA ALA A 119 20.97 5.01 -3.73
C ALA A 119 19.60 4.31 -3.65
N TYR A 120 19.21 3.55 -4.68
CA TYR A 120 17.92 2.85 -4.73
C TYR A 120 17.78 1.83 -3.61
N GLY A 121 18.79 0.99 -3.35
CA GLY A 121 18.75 0.03 -2.26
C GLY A 121 18.60 0.69 -0.88
N ALA A 122 19.34 1.78 -0.64
CA ALA A 122 19.22 2.54 0.62
C ALA A 122 17.88 3.28 0.75
N PHE A 123 17.32 3.74 -0.36
CA PHE A 123 15.99 4.33 -0.41
C PHE A 123 14.91 3.30 -0.06
N GLU A 124 14.93 2.11 -0.68
CA GLU A 124 13.98 1.04 -0.39
C GLU A 124 14.04 0.59 1.07
N GLU A 125 15.23 0.46 1.64
CA GLU A 125 15.40 0.16 3.07
C GLU A 125 14.75 1.23 3.95
N THR A 126 14.95 2.50 3.61
CA THR A 126 14.34 3.63 4.33
C THR A 126 12.81 3.60 4.24
N VAL A 127 12.26 3.37 3.04
CA VAL A 127 10.81 3.23 2.83
C VAL A 127 10.24 2.05 3.62
N ALA A 128 10.96 0.92 3.64
CA ALA A 128 10.55 -0.26 4.41
C ALA A 128 10.52 0.02 5.92
N GLN A 129 11.50 0.72 6.46
CA GLN A 129 11.54 1.12 7.88
C GLN A 129 10.37 2.04 8.25
N VAL A 130 10.08 3.05 7.43
CA VAL A 130 8.93 3.94 7.62
C VAL A 130 7.62 3.16 7.52
N GLY A 131 7.50 2.32 6.50
CA GLY A 131 6.32 1.45 6.29
C GLY A 131 6.08 0.49 7.46
N ALA A 132 7.14 -0.10 8.03
CA ALA A 132 7.03 -0.98 9.18
C ALA A 132 6.53 -0.25 10.44
N LEU A 133 6.91 1.00 10.64
CA LEU A 133 6.39 1.83 11.73
C LEU A 133 4.89 2.13 11.54
N LEU A 134 4.50 2.54 10.33
CA LEU A 134 3.13 2.90 9.99
C LEU A 134 2.19 1.68 10.03
N SER A 135 2.67 0.53 9.56
CA SER A 135 1.85 -0.68 9.50
C SER A 135 1.33 -1.13 10.87
N LYS A 136 2.04 -0.82 11.96
CA LYS A 136 1.60 -1.09 13.34
C LYS A 136 0.39 -0.26 13.74
N GLN A 137 0.20 0.90 13.10
CA GLN A 137 -0.88 1.83 13.42
C GLN A 137 -2.16 1.56 12.62
N TRP A 138 -2.10 0.80 11.54
CA TRP A 138 -3.25 0.63 10.62
C TRP A 138 -4.43 -0.13 11.24
N LEU A 139 -4.20 -0.98 12.23
CA LEU A 139 -5.27 -1.66 12.97
C LEU A 139 -5.52 -1.05 14.36
N ALA A 140 -4.78 -0.02 14.72
CA ALA A 140 -4.98 0.67 15.97
C ALA A 140 -6.18 1.62 15.88
N GLU A 141 -6.96 1.72 16.94
CA GLU A 141 -7.97 2.77 17.05
C GLU A 141 -7.27 4.13 17.12
N PRO A 142 -7.65 5.10 16.25
CA PRO A 142 -7.08 6.42 16.32
C PRO A 142 -7.42 7.08 17.66
N PRO A 143 -6.42 7.69 18.35
CA PRO A 143 -6.66 8.34 19.63
C PRO A 143 -7.61 9.53 19.45
N LYS A 144 -8.58 9.69 20.35
CA LYS A 144 -9.50 10.82 20.34
C LYS A 144 -8.76 12.09 20.73
N LEU A 145 -8.86 13.12 19.89
CA LEU A 145 -8.32 14.44 20.19
C LEU A 145 -9.40 15.25 20.94
N GLY A 146 -9.17 15.56 22.21
CA GLY A 146 -10.06 16.39 23.04
C GLY A 146 -10.50 15.70 24.32
N ASP A 147 -11.40 14.76 24.27
CA ASP A 147 -11.88 14.02 25.45
C ASP A 147 -11.10 12.71 25.58
N GLN A 148 -9.86 12.81 26.06
CA GLN A 148 -8.90 11.69 26.07
C GLN A 148 -9.18 10.77 27.27
N GLY A 149 -9.59 9.53 26.96
CA GLY A 149 -9.56 8.45 27.94
C GLY A 149 -8.14 7.99 28.26
N VAL A 150 -7.94 7.27 29.34
CA VAL A 150 -6.63 6.69 29.72
C VAL A 150 -6.07 5.79 28.60
N SER A 151 -6.93 5.10 27.87
CA SER A 151 -6.55 4.25 26.71
C SER A 151 -5.94 5.06 25.58
N ASP A 152 -6.50 6.24 25.28
CA ASP A 152 -6.00 7.11 24.21
C ASP A 152 -4.64 7.70 24.58
N LEU A 153 -4.46 8.08 25.84
CA LEU A 153 -3.17 8.56 26.34
C LEU A 153 -2.09 7.46 26.25
N ILE A 154 -2.43 6.21 26.63
CA ILE A 154 -1.51 5.08 26.50
C ILE A 154 -1.15 4.83 25.03
N SER A 155 -2.09 4.93 24.10
CA SER A 155 -1.86 4.75 22.66
C SER A 155 -0.92 5.82 22.10
N LEU A 156 -1.14 7.08 22.47
CA LEU A 156 -0.25 8.19 22.12
C LEU A 156 1.15 8.03 22.71
N MET A 157 1.25 7.59 23.97
CA MET A 157 2.53 7.30 24.61
C MET A 157 3.30 6.18 23.91
N LYS A 158 2.61 5.09 23.52
CA LYS A 158 3.24 3.99 22.76
C LYS A 158 3.78 4.49 21.42
N LEU A 159 2.99 5.24 20.66
CA LEU A 159 3.43 5.83 19.41
C LEU A 159 4.63 6.76 19.64
N GLY A 160 4.57 7.61 20.65
CA GLY A 160 5.68 8.48 21.03
C GLY A 160 6.95 7.71 21.37
N VAL A 161 6.85 6.60 22.12
CA VAL A 161 7.97 5.73 22.46
C VAL A 161 8.55 5.06 21.20
N ASP A 162 7.70 4.57 20.30
CA ASP A 162 8.17 3.94 19.05
C ASP A 162 8.94 4.94 18.18
N VAL A 163 8.45 6.17 18.05
CA VAL A 163 9.17 7.24 17.35
C VAL A 163 10.45 7.65 18.08
N PHE A 164 10.42 7.73 19.42
CA PHE A 164 11.57 8.12 20.22
C PHE A 164 12.72 7.09 20.20
N ARG A 165 12.38 5.80 20.02
CA ARG A 165 13.35 4.71 19.88
C ARG A 165 14.11 4.73 18.56
N LEU A 166 13.59 5.43 17.55
CA LEU A 166 14.33 5.67 16.33
C LEU A 166 15.53 6.57 16.62
N ASP A 167 16.64 6.34 15.92
CA ASP A 167 17.75 7.28 15.94
C ASP A 167 17.36 8.64 15.32
N THR A 168 18.23 9.62 15.46
CA THR A 168 17.94 11.00 15.00
C THR A 168 17.73 11.05 13.48
N GLU A 169 18.48 10.26 12.73
CA GLU A 169 18.37 10.23 11.26
C GLU A 169 17.07 9.58 10.82
N ALA A 170 16.68 8.45 11.39
CA ALA A 170 15.42 7.78 11.10
C ALA A 170 14.21 8.66 11.46
N ARG A 171 14.25 9.40 12.58
CA ARG A 171 13.21 10.39 12.93
C ARG A 171 13.11 11.51 11.90
N TRP A 172 14.25 12.01 11.43
CA TRP A 172 14.29 13.04 10.40
C TRP A 172 13.72 12.54 9.08
N ARG A 173 14.09 11.33 8.66
CA ARG A 173 13.53 10.67 7.47
C ARG A 173 12.03 10.48 7.59
N LEU A 174 11.54 9.99 8.72
CA LEU A 174 10.11 9.85 9.00
C LEU A 174 9.37 11.18 8.81
N MET A 175 9.88 12.26 9.39
CA MET A 175 9.29 13.59 9.23
C MET A 175 9.27 14.04 7.77
N GLN A 176 10.34 13.79 7.02
CA GLN A 176 10.39 14.12 5.59
C GLN A 176 9.30 13.39 4.79
N PHE A 177 9.05 12.11 5.07
CA PHE A 177 7.99 11.34 4.40
C PHE A 177 6.59 11.84 4.76
N PHE A 178 6.39 12.37 5.97
CA PHE A 178 5.07 12.87 6.37
C PHE A 178 4.74 14.28 5.88
N VAL A 179 5.72 15.16 5.84
CA VAL A 179 5.47 16.59 5.54
C VAL A 179 6.19 17.07 4.29
N GLY A 180 7.10 16.27 3.73
CA GLY A 180 7.83 16.61 2.50
C GLY A 180 6.98 16.43 1.26
N ALA A 181 7.38 17.10 0.18
CA ALA A 181 6.88 16.79 -1.15
C ALA A 181 7.61 15.57 -1.71
N PRO A 182 6.91 14.58 -2.30
CA PRO A 182 7.55 13.40 -2.91
C PRO A 182 8.66 13.76 -3.90
N GLU A 183 8.45 14.76 -4.74
CA GLU A 183 9.45 15.28 -5.67
C GLU A 183 10.75 15.70 -4.97
N THR A 184 10.64 16.44 -3.87
CA THR A 184 11.82 16.89 -3.10
C THR A 184 12.57 15.70 -2.46
N ILE A 185 11.83 14.67 -2.02
CA ILE A 185 12.44 13.46 -1.46
C ILE A 185 13.19 12.72 -2.57
N ILE A 186 12.53 12.44 -3.69
CA ILE A 186 13.10 11.73 -4.84
C ILE A 186 14.34 12.45 -5.38
N ASP A 187 14.30 13.79 -5.47
CA ASP A 187 15.41 14.62 -5.97
C ASP A 187 16.67 14.55 -5.10
N ARG A 188 16.50 14.29 -3.81
CA ARG A 188 17.65 14.13 -2.89
C ARG A 188 18.33 12.76 -2.99
N TRP A 189 17.59 11.75 -3.42
CA TRP A 189 18.09 10.38 -3.51
C TRP A 189 18.69 10.05 -4.87
N PHE A 190 18.10 10.59 -5.95
CA PHE A 190 18.42 10.19 -7.31
C PHE A 190 18.83 11.38 -8.18
N GLU A 191 19.74 11.13 -9.12
CA GLU A 191 20.19 12.13 -10.09
C GLU A 191 19.52 11.95 -11.46
N SER A 192 19.29 10.70 -11.90
CA SER A 192 18.70 10.40 -13.20
C SER A 192 17.20 10.68 -13.26
N ALA A 193 16.77 11.48 -14.22
CA ALA A 193 15.34 11.74 -14.46
C ALA A 193 14.54 10.44 -14.74
N LYS A 194 15.15 9.44 -15.37
CA LYS A 194 14.51 8.14 -15.65
C LYS A 194 14.26 7.35 -14.38
N VAL A 195 15.25 7.30 -13.47
CA VAL A 195 15.13 6.63 -12.17
C VAL A 195 14.11 7.36 -11.29
N LYS A 196 14.14 8.68 -11.25
CA LYS A 196 13.14 9.50 -10.56
C LYS A 196 11.72 9.21 -11.04
N ALA A 197 11.52 9.14 -12.36
CA ALA A 197 10.21 8.81 -12.93
C ALA A 197 9.75 7.39 -12.57
N MET A 198 10.64 6.41 -12.54
CA MET A 198 10.35 5.05 -12.12
C MET A 198 9.86 5.03 -10.64
N VAL A 199 10.61 5.67 -9.74
CA VAL A 199 10.23 5.75 -8.32
C VAL A 199 8.90 6.49 -8.14
N ALA A 200 8.70 7.60 -8.85
CA ALA A 200 7.45 8.37 -8.84
C ALA A 200 6.25 7.55 -9.32
N ALA A 201 6.44 6.66 -10.29
CA ALA A 201 5.37 5.81 -10.83
C ALA A 201 4.75 4.88 -9.77
N HIS A 202 5.46 4.54 -8.69
CA HIS A 202 4.91 3.78 -7.57
C HIS A 202 3.99 4.60 -6.66
N ILE A 203 4.18 5.92 -6.60
CA ILE A 203 3.43 6.83 -5.72
C ILE A 203 2.13 7.26 -6.40
N MET A 204 2.17 7.51 -7.70
CA MET A 204 1.06 8.12 -8.46
C MET A 204 -0.24 7.32 -8.52
N PRO A 205 -0.27 5.97 -8.61
CA PRO A 205 -1.52 5.23 -8.81
C PRO A 205 -2.57 5.38 -7.70
N ALA A 206 -2.16 5.79 -6.52
CA ALA A 206 -3.06 5.95 -5.36
C ALA A 206 -3.24 7.40 -4.93
N ASN A 207 -2.58 8.34 -5.59
CA ASN A 207 -2.53 9.74 -5.18
C ASN A 207 -2.93 10.67 -6.32
N TYR A 208 -3.93 11.52 -6.08
CA TYR A 208 -4.37 12.55 -7.02
C TYR A 208 -3.68 13.91 -6.81
N ALA A 209 -2.79 14.00 -5.83
CA ALA A 209 -2.02 15.20 -5.57
C ALA A 209 -0.77 15.25 -6.48
N PRO A 210 -0.30 16.44 -6.91
CA PRO A 210 0.95 16.56 -7.63
C PRO A 210 2.13 16.20 -6.72
N LEU A 211 3.19 15.61 -7.30
CA LEU A 211 4.39 15.19 -6.55
C LEU A 211 5.11 16.35 -5.84
N SER A 212 4.86 17.59 -6.28
CA SER A 212 5.38 18.82 -5.65
C SER A 212 4.59 19.25 -4.41
N GLN A 213 3.45 18.62 -4.12
CA GLN A 213 2.63 18.98 -2.97
C GLN A 213 3.20 18.35 -1.70
N PRO A 214 3.47 19.15 -0.64
CA PRO A 214 3.87 18.62 0.66
C PRO A 214 2.81 17.68 1.27
N GLY A 215 3.24 16.53 1.79
CA GLY A 215 2.37 15.53 2.39
C GLY A 215 1.50 14.74 1.40
N ALA A 216 1.85 14.75 0.10
CA ALA A 216 1.16 14.00 -0.95
C ALA A 216 1.49 12.50 -0.91
#